data_2f116ce01244898c6e7454b39dd80250
#
_entry.id   2f116ce01244898c6e7454b39dd80250
#
_cell.length_a   1.000
_cell.length_b   1.000
_cell.length_c   1.000
_cell.angle_alpha   90.00
_cell.angle_beta   90.00
_cell.angle_gamma   90.00
#
_symmetry.space_group_name_H-M   'P 1'
#
loop_
_entity.id
_entity.type
_entity.pdbx_description
1 polymer ?
#
loop_
_entity_poly.entity_id
_entity_poly.type
_entity_poly.pdbx_seq_one_letter_code
_entity_poly.pdbx_strand_id
1 'polypeptide(L)' 'MTNYREILRMDSLGFNKTKISQSLQCSRTTVRTVIRSAEEHNLHYPSEWMFD' A
#
# COMPACT_ATOMS: atom_id res chain seq x y z
N MET A 1 -11.82 5.57 -4.08
CA MET A 1 -11.15 5.85 -2.80
C MET A 1 -9.91 4.98 -2.67
N THR A 2 -8.80 5.56 -2.26
CA THR A 2 -7.54 4.81 -2.13
C THR A 2 -7.63 3.83 -0.95
N ASN A 3 -7.23 2.60 -1.20
CA ASN A 3 -7.28 1.56 -0.19
C ASN A 3 -5.88 1.31 0.38
N TYR A 4 -5.56 2.00 1.46
CA TYR A 4 -4.24 1.89 2.09
C TYR A 4 -3.92 0.44 2.52
N ARG A 5 -4.90 -0.23 3.10
CA ARG A 5 -4.70 -1.61 3.57
C ARG A 5 -4.31 -2.54 2.44
N GLU A 6 -5.03 -2.44 1.33
CA GLU A 6 -4.76 -3.30 0.18
C GLU A 6 -3.41 -3.01 -0.43
N ILE A 7 -3.06 -1.73 -0.56
CA ILE A 7 -1.77 -1.34 -1.11
C ILE A 7 -0.63 -1.88 -0.25
N LEU A 8 -0.71 -1.67 1.05
CA LEU A 8 0.34 -2.11 1.96
C LEU A 8 0.39 -3.62 2.08
N ARG A 9 -0.76 -4.29 2.05
CA ARG A 9 -0.82 -5.74 2.07
C ARG A 9 -0.12 -6.33 0.85
N MET A 10 -0.45 -5.83 -0.33
CA MET A 10 0.16 -6.33 -1.55
C MET A 10 1.65 -6.04 -1.59
N ASP A 11 2.07 -4.89 -1.10
CA ASP A 11 3.48 -4.57 -1.01
C ASP A 11 4.21 -5.55 -0.09
N SER A 12 3.62 -5.90 1.03
CA SER A 12 4.22 -6.86 1.97
C SER A 12 4.29 -8.27 1.39
N LEU A 13 3.41 -8.59 0.45
CA LEU A 13 3.40 -9.89 -0.23
C LEU A 13 4.42 -9.96 -1.36
N GLY A 14 5.10 -8.86 -1.66
CA GLY A 14 6.14 -8.85 -2.67
C GLY A 14 5.71 -8.35 -4.05
N PHE A 15 4.49 -7.85 -4.18
CA PHE A 15 4.05 -7.29 -5.45
C PHE A 15 4.74 -5.95 -5.70
N ASN A 16 5.07 -5.67 -6.97
CA ASN A 16 5.64 -4.38 -7.31
C ASN A 16 4.53 -3.33 -7.46
N LYS A 17 4.94 -2.06 -7.52
CA LYS A 17 4.00 -0.94 -7.58
C LYS A 17 3.11 -0.98 -8.82
N THR A 18 3.68 -1.40 -9.95
CA THR A 18 2.92 -1.53 -11.19
C THR A 18 1.80 -2.57 -11.03
N LYS A 19 2.13 -3.72 -10.45
CA LYS A 19 1.15 -4.79 -10.24
C LYS A 19 0.05 -4.33 -9.30
N ILE A 20 0.43 -3.66 -8.21
CA ILE A 20 -0.54 -3.16 -7.24
C ILE A 20 -1.48 -2.15 -7.90
N SER A 21 -0.95 -1.21 -8.66
CA SER A 21 -1.76 -0.19 -9.32
C SER A 21 -2.76 -0.81 -10.31
N GLN A 22 -2.33 -1.83 -11.04
CA GLN A 22 -3.20 -2.52 -11.98
C GLN A 22 -4.29 -3.29 -11.26
N SER A 23 -3.95 -3.98 -10.19
CA SER A 23 -4.92 -4.78 -9.43
C SER A 23 -5.98 -3.91 -8.76
N LEU A 24 -5.60 -2.76 -8.27
CA LEU A 24 -6.50 -1.87 -7.53
C LEU A 24 -7.06 -0.75 -8.39
N GLN A 25 -6.72 -0.72 -9.67
CA GLN A 25 -7.19 0.29 -10.62
C GLN A 25 -6.91 1.72 -10.14
N CYS A 26 -5.72 1.92 -9.59
CA CYS A 26 -5.27 3.25 -9.19
C CYS A 26 -3.95 3.57 -9.90
N SER A 27 -3.54 4.84 -9.85
CA SER A 27 -2.30 5.23 -10.50
C SER A 27 -1.09 4.74 -9.71
N ARG A 28 0.02 4.55 -10.42
CA ARG A 28 1.27 4.18 -9.76
C ARG A 28 1.74 5.25 -8.80
N THR A 29 1.44 6.50 -9.13
CA THR A 29 1.76 7.62 -8.24
C THR A 29 1.04 7.47 -6.90
N THR A 30 -0.24 7.07 -6.92
CA THR A 30 -0.99 6.84 -5.70
C THR A 30 -0.36 5.73 -4.87
N VAL A 31 -0.04 4.60 -5.50
CA VAL A 31 0.61 3.48 -4.80
C VAL A 31 1.92 3.91 -4.18
N ARG A 32 2.75 4.59 -4.95
CA ARG A 32 4.04 5.07 -4.51
C ARG A 32 3.91 6.02 -3.32
N THR A 33 2.96 6.95 -3.39
CA THR A 33 2.73 7.92 -2.32
C THR A 33 2.32 7.21 -1.03
N VAL A 34 1.42 6.24 -1.12
CA VAL A 34 0.97 5.48 0.05
C VAL A 34 2.14 4.73 0.70
N ILE A 35 2.92 4.03 -0.10
CA ILE A 35 4.04 3.25 0.41
C ILE A 35 5.08 4.16 1.06
N ARG A 36 5.39 5.25 0.40
CA ARG A 36 6.36 6.22 0.93
C ARG A 36 5.87 6.81 2.26
N SER A 37 4.60 7.19 2.32
CA SER A 37 4.02 7.73 3.54
C SER A 37 4.10 6.72 4.68
N ALA A 38 3.81 5.46 4.40
CA ALA A 38 3.91 4.41 5.40
C ALA A 38 5.34 4.25 5.91
N GLU A 39 6.32 4.31 5.02
CA GLU A 39 7.72 4.22 5.40
C GLU A 39 8.15 5.37 6.30
N GLU A 40 7.71 6.57 5.97
CA GLU A 40 8.03 7.76 6.76
C GLU A 40 7.46 7.68 8.17
N HIS A 41 6.32 7.03 8.33
CA HIS A 41 5.68 6.88 9.64
C HIS A 41 5.97 5.52 10.29
N ASN A 42 6.89 4.75 9.72
CA ASN A 42 7.23 3.41 10.20
C ASN A 42 6.01 2.49 10.31
N LEU A 43 5.10 2.64 9.37
CA LEU A 43 3.90 1.80 9.32
C LEU A 43 4.16 0.59 8.44
N HIS A 44 3.85 -0.58 8.97
CA HIS A 44 4.05 -1.83 8.25
C HIS A 44 2.78 -2.66 8.28
N TYR A 45 2.57 -3.47 7.26
CA TYR A 45 1.47 -4.41 7.28
C TYR A 45 2.00 -5.77 7.79
N PRO A 46 1.33 -6.42 8.73
CA PRO A 46 0.19 -5.90 9.48
C PRO A 46 0.63 -4.96 10.61
N SER A 47 -0.19 -3.97 10.93
CA SER A 47 0.09 -3.09 12.06
C SER A 47 -1.21 -2.84 12.84
N GLU A 48 -1.06 -2.33 14.06
CA GLU A 48 -2.19 -2.19 14.96
C GLU A 48 -3.34 -1.36 14.38
N TRP A 49 -3.01 -0.31 13.63
CA TRP A 49 -4.03 0.56 13.05
C TRP A 49 -4.80 -0.11 11.89
N MET A 50 -4.33 -1.26 11.41
CA MET A 50 -4.98 -2.01 10.33
C MET A 50 -5.96 -3.06 10.84
N PHE A 51 -5.92 -3.38 12.11
CA PHE A 51 -6.84 -4.36 12.68
C PHE A 51 -8.17 -3.70 13.01
N ASP A 52 -9.23 -4.36 12.71
CA ASP A 52 -10.58 -3.88 13.01
C ASP A 52 -10.99 -4.18 14.45
#